data_d3c1341aa731bc97260eac825857a15f
#
_entry.id   d3c1341aa731bc97260eac825857a15f
#
_cell.length_a   1.000
_cell.length_b   1.000
_cell.length_c   1.000
_cell.angle_alpha   90.00
_cell.angle_beta   90.00
_cell.angle_gamma   90.00
#
_symmetry.space_group_name_H-M   'P 1'
#
loop_
_entity.id
_entity.type
_entity.pdbx_description
1 polymer ?
#
loop_
_entity_poly.entity_id
_entity_poly.type
_entity_poly.pdbx_seq_one_letter_code
_entity_poly.pdbx_strand_id
1 'polypeptide(L)'
;TTALLALCTMTMVHAQRTVEGTTYFLPRTALRLTFLIEKTTYTPGQFAPYAERYMKKTGVELNPSTTYRIINTHLSSVGVPDSAKQFTLALDKKHSITEVSRDQSGILLAINAQGKKPQQPMAFVPARKPEPLNPKDFMNEDILTAGSTAKMAELCAQEIYDIRDSRDQLS
;
A
#
# COMPACT_ATOMS: atom_id res chain seq x y z
N THR A 1 34.35 -37.20 -58.43
CA THR A 1 35.27 -36.43 -57.56
C THR A 1 34.52 -35.26 -56.92
N THR A 2 33.96 -35.49 -55.70
CA THR A 2 33.27 -34.54 -54.92
C THR A 2 34.24 -33.91 -53.90
N ALA A 3 34.59 -32.63 -54.10
CA ALA A 3 35.41 -31.86 -53.16
C ALA A 3 34.53 -31.39 -51.99
N LEU A 4 34.83 -31.90 -50.81
CA LEU A 4 34.19 -31.51 -49.54
C LEU A 4 34.90 -30.24 -49.01
N LEU A 5 34.23 -29.06 -49.10
CA LEU A 5 34.74 -27.80 -48.56
C LEU A 5 34.39 -27.74 -47.09
N ALA A 6 35.34 -28.04 -46.18
CA ALA A 6 35.19 -27.85 -44.76
C ALA A 6 35.30 -26.40 -44.38
N LEU A 7 34.17 -25.74 -44.08
CA LEU A 7 34.10 -24.36 -43.57
C LEU A 7 34.41 -24.37 -42.06
N CYS A 8 35.65 -24.01 -41.72
CA CYS A 8 36.09 -23.91 -40.34
C CYS A 8 35.60 -22.57 -39.76
N THR A 9 34.48 -22.59 -39.01
CA THR A 9 34.00 -21.45 -38.27
C THR A 9 34.85 -21.27 -37.01
N MET A 10 35.78 -20.32 -37.04
CA MET A 10 36.48 -19.89 -35.81
C MET A 10 35.50 -19.13 -34.92
N THR A 11 35.02 -19.83 -33.90
CA THR A 11 34.33 -19.17 -32.78
C THR A 11 35.37 -18.40 -31.96
N MET A 12 35.35 -17.07 -32.05
CA MET A 12 36.12 -16.21 -31.17
C MET A 12 35.55 -16.36 -29.75
N VAL A 13 36.18 -17.22 -28.95
CA VAL A 13 35.95 -17.26 -27.50
C VAL A 13 36.54 -16.00 -26.90
N HIS A 14 35.73 -15.01 -26.65
CA HIS A 14 36.11 -13.86 -25.82
C HIS A 14 36.26 -14.40 -24.39
N ALA A 15 37.51 -14.68 -23.99
CA ALA A 15 37.83 -14.89 -22.57
C ALA A 15 37.52 -13.63 -21.81
N GLN A 16 36.34 -13.56 -21.18
CA GLN A 16 36.05 -12.55 -20.18
C GLN A 16 37.04 -12.73 -19.03
N ARG A 17 37.99 -11.85 -18.91
CA ARG A 17 38.81 -11.75 -17.70
C ARG A 17 37.86 -11.46 -16.54
N THR A 18 37.56 -12.47 -15.73
CA THR A 18 36.92 -12.28 -14.43
C THR A 18 37.91 -11.51 -13.56
N VAL A 19 37.70 -10.21 -13.45
CA VAL A 19 38.43 -9.39 -12.49
C VAL A 19 37.90 -9.77 -11.11
N GLU A 20 38.71 -10.43 -10.29
CA GLU A 20 38.38 -10.67 -8.89
C GLU A 20 38.19 -9.32 -8.20
N GLY A 21 36.96 -9.01 -7.81
CA GLY A 21 36.68 -7.74 -7.15
C GLY A 21 35.19 -7.56 -6.86
N THR A 22 34.90 -6.53 -6.12
CA THR A 22 33.51 -6.17 -5.77
C THR A 22 32.94 -5.18 -6.79
N THR A 23 31.90 -5.58 -7.49
CA THR A 23 31.18 -4.72 -8.44
C THR A 23 30.17 -3.86 -7.71
N TYR A 24 30.11 -2.58 -8.08
CA TYR A 24 29.17 -1.60 -7.54
C TYR A 24 28.68 -0.63 -8.60
N PHE A 25 27.56 0.04 -8.31
CA PHE A 25 27.00 1.11 -9.13
C PHE A 25 27.15 2.45 -8.43
N LEU A 26 27.35 3.53 -9.20
CA LEU A 26 27.11 4.86 -8.69
C LEU A 26 25.61 5.17 -8.77
N PRO A 27 25.07 5.96 -7.83
CA PRO A 27 23.66 6.32 -7.87
C PRO A 27 23.39 7.41 -8.93
N ARG A 28 22.25 7.32 -9.58
CA ARG A 28 21.59 8.44 -10.25
C ARG A 28 20.36 8.84 -9.47
N THR A 29 20.02 10.11 -9.47
CA THR A 29 18.83 10.61 -8.80
C THR A 29 17.58 10.27 -9.61
N ALA A 30 16.59 9.66 -8.96
CA ALA A 30 15.25 9.49 -9.47
C ALA A 30 14.25 10.17 -8.53
N LEU A 31 13.11 10.59 -9.07
CA LEU A 31 12.02 11.13 -8.27
C LEU A 31 11.03 10.01 -7.91
N ARG A 32 10.66 9.97 -6.63
CA ARG A 32 9.62 9.08 -6.13
C ARG A 32 8.39 9.92 -5.76
N LEU A 33 7.29 9.65 -6.43
CA LEU A 33 6.00 10.24 -6.13
C LEU A 33 5.16 9.18 -5.39
N THR A 34 4.72 9.54 -4.18
CA THR A 34 3.91 8.66 -3.32
C THR A 34 2.56 9.31 -3.07
N PHE A 35 1.49 8.57 -3.28
CA PHE A 35 0.12 9.01 -3.01
C PHE A 35 -0.42 8.26 -1.80
N LEU A 36 -1.03 9.01 -0.88
CA LEU A 36 -1.86 8.44 0.17
C LEU A 36 -3.31 8.52 -0.29
N ILE A 37 -3.92 7.35 -0.46
CA ILE A 37 -5.28 7.21 -0.99
C ILE A 37 -6.20 6.74 0.13
N GLU A 38 -7.25 7.51 0.38
CA GLU A 38 -8.37 7.10 1.22
C GLU A 38 -9.36 6.29 0.37
N LYS A 39 -9.67 5.08 0.84
CA LYS A 39 -10.72 4.24 0.29
C LYS A 39 -11.91 4.27 1.25
N THR A 40 -13.04 4.81 0.81
CA THR A 40 -14.30 4.79 1.55
C THR A 40 -15.22 3.76 0.94
N THR A 41 -15.62 2.77 1.73
CA THR A 41 -16.60 1.75 1.32
C THR A 41 -17.88 1.97 2.10
N TYR A 42 -18.97 2.15 1.37
CA TYR A 42 -20.31 2.22 1.91
C TYR A 42 -21.03 0.91 1.68
N THR A 43 -21.67 0.39 2.71
CA THR A 43 -22.57 -0.77 2.63
C THR A 43 -23.89 -0.38 3.31
N PRO A 44 -25.02 -0.45 2.59
CA PRO A 44 -26.32 -0.11 3.17
C PRO A 44 -26.65 -1.08 4.31
N GLY A 45 -27.18 -0.54 5.39
CA GLY A 45 -27.70 -1.35 6.50
C GLY A 45 -29.00 -2.06 6.11
N GLN A 46 -29.37 -3.10 6.87
CA GLN A 46 -30.58 -3.90 6.63
C GLN A 46 -31.88 -3.09 6.63
N PHE A 47 -31.90 -1.93 7.30
CA PHE A 47 -33.07 -1.04 7.37
C PHE A 47 -33.06 0.09 6.33
N ALA A 48 -32.02 0.20 5.52
CA ALA A 48 -31.92 1.24 4.49
C ALA A 48 -33.15 1.33 3.58
N PRO A 49 -33.76 0.20 3.09
CA PRO A 49 -34.97 0.25 2.26
C PRO A 49 -36.21 0.82 2.94
N TYR A 50 -36.20 0.85 4.28
CA TYR A 50 -37.34 1.31 5.09
C TYR A 50 -37.15 2.73 5.64
N ALA A 51 -36.01 3.37 5.38
CA ALA A 51 -35.64 4.66 5.94
C ALA A 51 -36.62 5.77 5.56
N GLU A 52 -37.08 5.83 4.32
CA GLU A 52 -38.07 6.81 3.86
C GLU A 52 -39.44 6.56 4.51
N ARG A 53 -39.88 5.30 4.53
CA ARG A 53 -41.19 4.94 5.04
C ARG A 53 -41.37 5.27 6.51
N TYR A 54 -40.43 4.85 7.35
CA TYR A 54 -40.57 4.94 8.82
C TYR A 54 -39.84 6.14 9.43
N MET A 55 -38.73 6.58 8.86
CA MET A 55 -37.91 7.68 9.41
C MET A 55 -38.05 8.98 8.62
N LYS A 56 -38.84 8.98 7.53
CA LYS A 56 -38.96 10.12 6.59
C LYS A 56 -37.61 10.60 6.04
N LYS A 57 -36.63 9.70 5.99
CA LYS A 57 -35.27 9.96 5.49
C LYS A 57 -35.19 9.61 4.02
N THR A 58 -35.15 10.63 3.15
CA THR A 58 -34.98 10.48 1.70
C THR A 58 -33.52 10.44 1.30
N GLY A 59 -33.22 9.92 0.11
CA GLY A 59 -31.87 9.93 -0.47
C GLY A 59 -30.90 8.92 0.17
N VAL A 60 -31.40 7.89 0.84
CA VAL A 60 -30.55 6.80 1.35
C VAL A 60 -30.13 5.91 0.19
N GLU A 61 -28.82 5.78 0.00
CA GLU A 61 -28.26 4.90 -1.02
C GLU A 61 -28.51 3.43 -0.64
N LEU A 62 -29.10 2.67 -1.56
CA LEU A 62 -29.44 1.26 -1.35
C LEU A 62 -28.41 0.28 -1.91
N ASN A 63 -27.46 0.80 -2.71
CA ASN A 63 -26.42 -0.01 -3.31
C ASN A 63 -25.08 0.21 -2.60
N PRO A 64 -24.25 -0.85 -2.44
CA PRO A 64 -22.90 -0.67 -1.94
C PRO A 64 -22.07 0.15 -2.92
N SER A 65 -21.26 1.05 -2.41
CA SER A 65 -20.38 1.88 -3.23
C SER A 65 -18.97 1.98 -2.63
N THR A 66 -18.00 2.22 -3.50
CA THR A 66 -16.61 2.45 -3.09
C THR A 66 -16.08 3.68 -3.79
N THR A 67 -15.55 4.61 -3.03
CA THR A 67 -14.92 5.82 -3.54
C THR A 67 -13.46 5.90 -3.12
N TYR A 68 -12.64 6.55 -3.94
CA TYR A 68 -11.22 6.76 -3.69
C TYR A 68 -10.92 8.25 -3.75
N ARG A 69 -10.12 8.74 -2.80
CA ARG A 69 -9.69 10.14 -2.73
C ARG A 69 -8.21 10.19 -2.41
N ILE A 70 -7.43 10.95 -3.17
CA ILE A 70 -6.05 11.26 -2.81
C ILE A 70 -6.09 12.29 -1.68
N ILE A 71 -5.56 11.94 -0.51
CA ILE A 71 -5.55 12.80 0.67
C ILE A 71 -4.18 13.44 0.91
N ASN A 72 -3.11 12.85 0.39
CA ASN A 72 -1.78 13.43 0.45
C ASN A 72 -0.93 12.97 -0.74
N THR A 73 0.00 13.85 -1.13
CA THR A 73 0.99 13.58 -2.18
C THR A 73 2.36 13.95 -1.64
N HIS A 74 3.31 13.03 -1.70
CA HIS A 74 4.68 13.25 -1.25
C HIS A 74 5.67 13.01 -2.40
N LEU A 75 6.50 14.00 -2.69
CA LEU A 75 7.59 13.92 -3.66
C LEU A 75 8.91 13.82 -2.91
N SER A 76 9.72 12.81 -3.22
CA SER A 76 11.05 12.62 -2.67
C SER A 76 12.06 12.22 -3.75
N SER A 77 13.33 12.50 -3.52
CA SER A 77 14.41 11.98 -4.34
C SER A 77 14.93 10.67 -3.78
N VAL A 78 15.28 9.74 -4.67
CA VAL A 78 15.89 8.45 -4.32
C VAL A 78 17.07 8.17 -5.23
N GLY A 79 18.09 7.52 -4.69
CA GLY A 79 19.19 6.98 -5.48
C GLY A 79 18.77 5.66 -6.13
N VAL A 80 18.97 5.53 -7.42
CA VAL A 80 18.82 4.25 -8.14
C VAL A 80 20.13 3.90 -8.83
N PRO A 81 20.49 2.62 -9.02
CA PRO A 81 21.73 2.24 -9.65
C PRO A 81 21.78 2.76 -11.09
N ASP A 82 22.89 3.38 -11.44
CA ASP A 82 23.16 3.82 -12.81
C ASP A 82 23.92 2.72 -13.55
N SER A 83 23.24 2.01 -14.44
CA SER A 83 23.83 0.90 -15.20
C SER A 83 24.99 1.34 -16.12
N ALA A 84 25.03 2.61 -16.51
CA ALA A 84 26.13 3.17 -17.28
C ALA A 84 27.37 3.48 -16.42
N LYS A 85 27.21 3.48 -15.09
CA LYS A 85 28.28 3.77 -14.12
C LYS A 85 28.50 2.59 -13.19
N GLN A 86 28.74 1.45 -13.79
CA GLN A 86 29.12 0.22 -13.10
C GLN A 86 30.63 0.12 -13.07
N PHE A 87 31.18 -0.13 -11.89
CA PHE A 87 32.61 -0.26 -11.65
C PHE A 87 32.90 -1.53 -10.86
N THR A 88 34.10 -2.05 -11.05
CA THR A 88 34.59 -3.19 -10.26
C THR A 88 35.82 -2.71 -9.49
N LEU A 89 35.76 -2.83 -8.18
CA LEU A 89 36.88 -2.56 -7.29
C LEU A 89 37.72 -3.83 -7.18
N ALA A 90 38.87 -3.85 -7.85
CA ALA A 90 39.79 -4.97 -7.74
C ALA A 90 40.44 -4.96 -6.35
N LEU A 91 40.45 -6.12 -5.70
CA LEU A 91 41.19 -6.32 -4.45
C LEU A 91 42.68 -6.37 -4.78
N ASP A 92 43.41 -5.31 -4.49
CA ASP A 92 44.86 -5.27 -4.65
C ASP A 92 45.51 -5.36 -3.24
N LYS A 93 46.47 -6.30 -3.11
CA LYS A 93 47.24 -6.46 -1.86
C LYS A 93 48.08 -5.23 -1.47
N LYS A 94 48.30 -4.31 -2.41
CA LYS A 94 49.02 -3.05 -2.16
C LYS A 94 48.11 -1.93 -1.61
N HIS A 95 46.80 -2.03 -1.81
CA HIS A 95 45.82 -1.07 -1.32
C HIS A 95 44.95 -1.77 -0.30
N SER A 96 45.02 -1.39 0.97
CA SER A 96 44.28 -2.01 2.06
C SER A 96 42.79 -1.66 2.01
N ILE A 97 42.05 -2.21 0.99
CA ILE A 97 40.61 -2.17 0.98
C ILE A 97 40.13 -3.38 1.76
N THR A 98 39.57 -3.13 2.94
CA THR A 98 39.07 -4.15 3.84
C THR A 98 37.58 -4.36 3.79
N GLU A 99 36.83 -3.33 3.41
CA GLU A 99 35.39 -3.38 3.40
C GLU A 99 34.79 -2.52 2.25
N VAL A 100 33.80 -3.06 1.53
CA VAL A 100 32.99 -2.34 0.55
C VAL A 100 31.54 -2.50 0.93
N SER A 101 30.96 -1.43 1.47
CA SER A 101 29.55 -1.40 1.85
C SER A 101 28.68 -1.00 0.68
N ARG A 102 27.64 -1.79 0.40
CA ARG A 102 26.65 -1.57 -0.69
C ARG A 102 25.27 -1.73 -0.14
N ASP A 103 24.29 -1.10 -0.79
CA ASP A 103 22.88 -1.37 -0.54
C ASP A 103 22.42 -2.66 -1.25
N GLN A 104 21.14 -3.01 -1.10
CA GLN A 104 20.53 -4.19 -1.73
C GLN A 104 20.49 -4.08 -3.27
N SER A 105 20.55 -2.87 -3.81
CA SER A 105 20.56 -2.60 -5.26
C SER A 105 21.97 -2.59 -5.85
N GLY A 106 23.00 -2.80 -5.03
CA GLY A 106 24.41 -2.76 -5.43
C GLY A 106 24.99 -1.36 -5.53
N ILE A 107 24.34 -0.31 -5.04
CA ILE A 107 24.86 1.05 -5.00
C ILE A 107 25.94 1.11 -3.89
N LEU A 108 27.08 1.69 -4.24
CA LEU A 108 28.17 1.92 -3.29
C LEU A 108 27.72 2.90 -2.19
N LEU A 109 27.88 2.49 -0.94
CA LEU A 109 27.59 3.32 0.23
C LEU A 109 28.90 3.85 0.87
N ALA A 110 29.89 2.99 1.01
CA ALA A 110 31.18 3.35 1.59
C ALA A 110 32.29 2.34 1.23
N ILE A 111 33.53 2.78 1.29
CA ILE A 111 34.74 1.96 1.18
C ILE A 111 35.52 2.12 2.49
N ASN A 112 35.97 1.02 3.09
CA ASN A 112 36.66 0.96 4.39
C ASN A 112 35.89 1.65 5.54
N ALA A 113 34.56 1.67 5.44
CA ALA A 113 33.64 2.23 6.43
C ALA A 113 32.27 1.58 6.34
N GLN A 114 31.52 1.62 7.43
CA GLN A 114 30.12 1.21 7.38
C GLN A 114 29.30 2.28 6.67
N GLY A 115 28.65 1.90 5.56
CA GLY A 115 27.76 2.77 4.81
C GLY A 115 26.45 3.00 5.57
N LYS A 116 26.02 4.26 5.64
CA LYS A 116 24.67 4.57 6.13
C LYS A 116 23.65 4.18 5.05
N LYS A 117 22.74 3.29 5.41
CA LYS A 117 21.62 2.97 4.52
C LYS A 117 20.72 4.22 4.35
N PRO A 118 20.22 4.50 3.13
CA PRO A 118 19.28 5.59 2.93
C PRO A 118 18.06 5.38 3.84
N GLN A 119 17.64 6.46 4.48
CA GLN A 119 16.46 6.43 5.34
C GLN A 119 15.24 6.15 4.50
N GLN A 120 14.53 5.06 4.81
CA GLN A 120 13.28 4.78 4.13
C GLN A 120 12.21 5.79 4.56
N PRO A 121 11.32 6.24 3.64
CA PRO A 121 10.19 7.06 4.03
C PRO A 121 9.39 6.34 5.12
N MET A 122 8.96 7.10 6.11
CA MET A 122 8.14 6.56 7.20
C MET A 122 6.89 5.90 6.60
N ALA A 123 6.66 4.62 6.92
CA ALA A 123 5.46 3.93 6.50
C ALA A 123 4.23 4.61 7.12
N PHE A 124 3.19 4.82 6.30
CA PHE A 124 1.93 5.31 6.81
C PHE A 124 1.30 4.25 7.73
N VAL A 125 1.07 4.64 8.98
CA VAL A 125 0.34 3.82 9.94
C VAL A 125 -1.10 4.39 10.01
N PRO A 126 -2.11 3.67 9.50
CA PRO A 126 -3.47 4.14 9.58
C PRO A 126 -3.93 4.22 11.03
N ALA A 127 -4.70 5.25 11.37
CA ALA A 127 -5.36 5.32 12.66
C ALA A 127 -6.25 4.07 12.84
N ARG A 128 -6.24 3.50 14.06
CA ARG A 128 -7.11 2.37 14.38
C ARG A 128 -8.57 2.80 14.21
N LYS A 129 -9.28 2.15 13.31
CA LYS A 129 -10.72 2.39 13.17
C LYS A 129 -11.41 1.88 14.44
N PRO A 130 -12.33 2.66 15.01
CA PRO A 130 -13.18 2.14 16.06
C PRO A 130 -13.96 0.94 15.52
N GLU A 131 -14.11 -0.09 16.32
CA GLU A 131 -14.92 -1.26 15.96
C GLU A 131 -16.37 -0.81 15.77
N PRO A 132 -17.02 -1.14 14.65
CA PRO A 132 -18.41 -0.76 14.44
C PRO A 132 -19.30 -1.43 15.50
N LEU A 133 -20.06 -0.62 16.21
CA LEU A 133 -21.04 -1.12 17.18
C LEU A 133 -22.09 -1.96 16.43
N ASN A 134 -22.43 -3.14 17.00
CA ASN A 134 -23.50 -3.96 16.46
C ASN A 134 -24.85 -3.33 16.86
N PRO A 135 -25.69 -2.87 15.92
CA PRO A 135 -26.97 -2.26 16.26
C PRO A 135 -27.90 -3.16 17.07
N LYS A 136 -27.77 -4.47 16.96
CA LYS A 136 -28.58 -5.44 17.69
C LYS A 136 -28.37 -5.42 19.20
N ASP A 137 -27.18 -4.99 19.64
CA ASP A 137 -26.84 -4.92 21.07
C ASP A 137 -27.60 -3.79 21.80
N PHE A 138 -28.24 -2.90 21.02
CA PHE A 138 -29.04 -1.78 21.54
C PHE A 138 -30.53 -1.92 21.27
N MET A 139 -30.98 -3.02 20.68
CA MET A 139 -32.39 -3.29 20.40
C MET A 139 -33.04 -3.98 21.59
N ASN A 140 -34.26 -3.58 21.90
CA ASN A 140 -35.06 -4.29 22.91
C ASN A 140 -35.56 -5.64 22.39
N GLU A 141 -36.12 -6.45 23.27
CA GLU A 141 -36.54 -7.83 22.98
C GLU A 141 -37.69 -7.85 21.95
N ASP A 142 -38.61 -6.89 22.01
CA ASP A 142 -39.72 -6.78 21.07
C ASP A 142 -39.25 -6.57 19.64
N ILE A 143 -38.20 -5.75 19.45
CA ILE A 143 -37.58 -5.54 18.16
C ILE A 143 -36.87 -6.80 17.68
N LEU A 144 -36.11 -7.46 18.57
CA LEU A 144 -35.35 -8.66 18.21
C LEU A 144 -36.23 -9.85 17.84
N THR A 145 -37.41 -9.95 18.44
CA THR A 145 -38.39 -11.03 18.19
C THR A 145 -39.37 -10.71 17.06
N ALA A 146 -39.30 -9.53 16.47
CA ALA A 146 -40.19 -9.15 15.37
C ALA A 146 -40.09 -10.10 14.18
N GLY A 147 -41.23 -10.57 13.67
CA GLY A 147 -41.33 -11.61 12.64
C GLY A 147 -40.85 -11.24 11.24
N SER A 148 -40.45 -9.97 11.01
CA SER A 148 -39.93 -9.51 9.71
C SER A 148 -39.03 -8.29 9.86
N THR A 149 -38.10 -8.11 8.88
CA THR A 149 -37.23 -6.92 8.81
C THR A 149 -38.01 -5.61 8.73
N ALA A 150 -39.14 -5.62 8.02
CA ALA A 150 -40.02 -4.46 7.94
C ALA A 150 -40.59 -4.07 9.31
N LYS A 151 -41.04 -5.07 10.08
CA LYS A 151 -41.56 -4.84 11.44
C LYS A 151 -40.46 -4.41 12.41
N MET A 152 -39.28 -5.00 12.31
CA MET A 152 -38.11 -4.54 13.07
C MET A 152 -37.78 -3.06 12.78
N ALA A 153 -37.78 -2.68 11.51
CA ALA A 153 -37.51 -1.28 11.11
C ALA A 153 -38.59 -0.31 11.64
N GLU A 154 -39.85 -0.72 11.64
CA GLU A 154 -40.95 0.05 12.21
C GLU A 154 -40.78 0.27 13.71
N LEU A 155 -40.54 -0.79 14.47
CA LEU A 155 -40.36 -0.73 15.93
C LEU A 155 -39.12 0.08 16.30
N CYS A 156 -37.98 -0.10 15.59
CA CYS A 156 -36.79 0.73 15.78
C CYS A 156 -37.08 2.21 15.54
N ALA A 157 -37.83 2.54 14.50
CA ALA A 157 -38.15 3.93 14.20
C ALA A 157 -39.04 4.55 15.29
N GLN A 158 -40.01 3.77 15.79
CA GLN A 158 -40.90 4.20 16.87
C GLN A 158 -40.09 4.49 18.15
N GLU A 159 -39.24 3.58 18.57
CA GLU A 159 -38.37 3.78 19.74
C GLU A 159 -37.45 5.01 19.60
N ILE A 160 -36.90 5.24 18.40
CA ILE A 160 -36.09 6.43 18.13
C ILE A 160 -36.92 7.72 18.28
N TYR A 161 -38.16 7.73 17.84
CA TYR A 161 -39.05 8.90 18.02
C TYR A 161 -39.40 9.09 19.50
N ASP A 162 -39.74 8.03 20.23
CA ASP A 162 -40.04 8.11 21.65
C ASP A 162 -38.88 8.65 22.50
N ILE A 163 -37.65 8.22 22.17
CA ILE A 163 -36.42 8.71 22.81
C ILE A 163 -36.20 10.20 22.47
N ARG A 164 -36.43 10.61 21.22
CA ARG A 164 -36.30 12.04 20.81
C ARG A 164 -37.30 12.91 21.53
N ASP A 165 -38.55 12.51 21.60
CA ASP A 165 -39.60 13.23 22.29
C ASP A 165 -39.30 13.35 23.76
N SER A 166 -38.83 12.28 24.42
CA SER A 166 -38.41 12.29 25.82
C SER A 166 -37.22 13.23 26.04
N ARG A 167 -36.25 13.27 25.15
CA ARG A 167 -35.11 14.17 25.20
C ARG A 167 -35.57 15.64 25.10
N ASP A 168 -36.45 15.91 24.16
CA ASP A 168 -36.93 17.29 23.88
C ASP A 168 -37.84 17.81 25.02
N GLN A 169 -38.45 16.93 25.82
CA GLN A 169 -39.18 17.28 27.04
C GLN A 169 -38.25 17.65 28.23
N LEU A 170 -36.99 17.17 28.19
CA LEU A 170 -36.00 17.40 29.25
C LEU A 170 -35.09 18.62 28.99
N SER A 171 -35.17 19.21 27.82
CA SER A 171 -34.34 20.35 27.37
C SER A 171 -35.14 21.64 27.42
#